data_2e5e206eb86f50196cb177d13a2c2ec4
#
_entry.id   2e5e206eb86f50196cb177d13a2c2ec4
#
_cell.length_a   1.000
_cell.length_b   1.000
_cell.length_c   1.000
_cell.angle_alpha   90.00
_cell.angle_beta   90.00
_cell.angle_gamma   90.00
#
_symmetry.space_group_name_H-M   'P 1'
#
loop_
_entity.id
_entity.type
_entity.pdbx_description
1 polymer ?
#
loop_
_entity_poly.entity_id
_entity_poly.type
_entity_poly.pdbx_seq_one_letter_code
_entity_poly.pdbx_strand_id
1 'polypeptide(L)'
;SANDVALQIAEQIGGSVDGFVQMMNNRAVELGCTNTVFTNPTGLPDDNQHTTAHDMALIMQAAIQNESFRTIAAATSYTIPATNKAAARNLTSKFTMTDTGSTGFYEGCIGGKEGYTEASGSTLVCAAQRNGMTLISVVLKGASGQTAPDAASILNYGFDQFVTLSLGDSDFSIISGGDVVVPAGTGADSLTTEDSQNGDQIDRTYLFNGTSVGSAVLEVVQSD
;
A
#
# COMPACT_ATOMS: atom_id res chain seq x y z
N SER A 1 6.15 16.80 3.44
CA SER A 1 7.07 16.31 4.51
C SER A 1 7.21 17.32 5.66
N ALA A 2 6.08 17.85 6.15
CA ALA A 2 6.04 18.82 7.25
C ALA A 2 6.18 18.07 8.60
N ASN A 3 7.42 17.99 9.11
CA ASN A 3 7.72 17.25 10.34
C ASN A 3 7.01 17.83 11.58
N ASP A 4 6.88 19.15 11.64
CA ASP A 4 6.14 19.87 12.69
C ASP A 4 4.66 19.49 12.72
N VAL A 5 4.03 19.37 11.55
CA VAL A 5 2.63 18.92 11.44
C VAL A 5 2.50 17.45 11.83
N ALA A 6 3.45 16.59 11.43
CA ALA A 6 3.44 15.18 11.84
C ALA A 6 3.53 15.03 13.37
N LEU A 7 4.37 15.83 14.04
CA LEU A 7 4.46 15.88 15.50
C LEU A 7 3.14 16.34 16.14
N GLN A 8 2.52 17.41 15.62
CA GLN A 8 1.23 17.91 16.13
C GLN A 8 0.11 16.87 16.02
N ILE A 9 0.06 16.15 14.87
CA ILE A 9 -0.91 15.06 14.68
C ILE A 9 -0.64 13.93 15.69
N ALA A 10 0.64 13.56 15.86
CA ALA A 10 1.03 12.53 16.82
C ALA A 10 0.64 12.88 18.25
N GLU A 11 0.90 14.10 18.71
CA GLU A 11 0.49 14.57 20.02
C GLU A 11 -1.03 14.56 20.21
N GLN A 12 -1.76 15.02 19.18
CA GLN A 12 -3.22 15.08 19.22
C GLN A 12 -3.89 13.70 19.31
N ILE A 13 -3.35 12.71 18.60
CA ILE A 13 -3.93 11.36 18.53
C ILE A 13 -3.41 10.47 19.65
N GLY A 14 -2.11 10.51 19.90
CA GLY A 14 -1.44 9.66 20.89
C GLY A 14 -1.42 10.23 22.33
N GLY A 15 -1.90 11.46 22.53
CA GLY A 15 -1.78 12.18 23.79
C GLY A 15 -0.35 12.67 24.07
N SER A 16 0.63 12.12 23.39
CA SER A 16 2.05 12.51 23.35
C SER A 16 2.71 11.92 22.12
N VAL A 17 3.88 12.41 21.75
CA VAL A 17 4.70 11.82 20.67
C VAL A 17 5.02 10.36 20.98
N ASP A 18 5.45 10.06 22.20
CA ASP A 18 5.79 8.69 22.64
C ASP A 18 4.56 7.76 22.58
N GLY A 19 3.38 8.25 23.01
CA GLY A 19 2.13 7.51 22.93
C GLY A 19 1.77 7.16 21.49
N PHE A 20 1.96 8.10 20.57
CA PHE A 20 1.73 7.84 19.14
C PHE A 20 2.75 6.85 18.55
N VAL A 21 4.03 6.97 18.92
CA VAL A 21 5.07 6.01 18.50
C VAL A 21 4.74 4.59 18.98
N GLN A 22 4.23 4.46 20.20
CA GLN A 22 3.76 3.16 20.68
C GLN A 22 2.61 2.62 19.83
N MET A 23 1.64 3.47 19.43
CA MET A 23 0.56 3.08 18.52
C MET A 23 1.11 2.64 17.16
N MET A 24 2.10 3.36 16.60
CA MET A 24 2.75 2.98 15.33
C MET A 24 3.39 1.59 15.43
N ASN A 25 4.15 1.31 16.49
CA ASN A 25 4.80 0.03 16.67
C ASN A 25 3.79 -1.11 16.90
N ASN A 26 2.74 -0.89 17.69
CA ASN A 26 1.67 -1.86 17.89
C ASN A 26 1.00 -2.18 16.54
N ARG A 27 0.71 -1.15 15.73
CA ARG A 27 0.11 -1.34 14.42
C ARG A 27 1.02 -2.10 13.46
N ALA A 28 2.33 -1.84 13.47
CA ALA A 28 3.29 -2.60 12.67
C ALA A 28 3.25 -4.10 13.02
N VAL A 29 3.23 -4.42 14.32
CA VAL A 29 3.12 -5.84 14.77
C VAL A 29 1.80 -6.47 14.31
N GLU A 30 0.66 -5.77 14.45
CA GLU A 30 -0.65 -6.24 13.97
C GLU A 30 -0.67 -6.52 12.47
N LEU A 31 0.10 -5.77 11.69
CA LEU A 31 0.23 -5.95 10.24
C LEU A 31 1.23 -7.07 9.86
N GLY A 32 1.86 -7.72 10.82
CA GLY A 32 2.84 -8.79 10.59
C GLY A 32 4.25 -8.29 10.29
N CYS A 33 4.55 -7.01 10.56
CA CYS A 33 5.91 -6.50 10.44
C CYS A 33 6.80 -7.12 11.53
N THR A 34 7.89 -7.76 11.12
CA THR A 34 8.78 -8.49 12.03
C THR A 34 10.12 -7.79 12.26
N ASN A 35 10.43 -6.79 11.43
CA ASN A 35 11.71 -6.09 11.44
C ASN A 35 11.52 -4.57 11.29
N THR A 36 10.52 -4.03 11.97
CA THR A 36 10.23 -2.59 11.97
C THR A 36 10.13 -2.08 13.40
N VAL A 37 10.87 -1.02 13.68
CA VAL A 37 10.77 -0.24 14.92
C VAL A 37 10.71 1.24 14.57
N PHE A 38 9.68 1.91 15.01
CA PHE A 38 9.53 3.36 14.94
C PHE A 38 9.94 4.00 16.26
N THR A 39 10.70 5.09 16.21
CA THR A 39 11.08 5.92 17.36
C THR A 39 10.52 7.33 17.27
N ASN A 40 10.04 7.72 16.09
CA ASN A 40 9.39 9.01 15.86
C ASN A 40 8.40 8.94 14.68
N PRO A 41 7.43 9.87 14.60
CA PRO A 41 6.43 9.88 13.52
C PRO A 41 6.91 10.60 12.25
N THR A 42 8.12 11.17 12.26
CA THR A 42 8.63 12.03 11.18
C THR A 42 9.52 11.29 10.19
N GLY A 43 10.12 10.18 10.60
CA GLY A 43 11.14 9.47 9.83
C GLY A 43 12.54 10.11 9.90
N LEU A 44 12.75 11.03 10.83
CA LEU A 44 14.10 11.55 11.09
C LEU A 44 14.99 10.45 11.66
N PRO A 45 16.31 10.50 11.40
CA PRO A 45 17.22 9.44 11.83
C PRO A 45 17.24 9.25 13.35
N ASP A 46 17.23 7.99 13.74
CA ASP A 46 17.49 7.51 15.09
C ASP A 46 18.11 6.11 14.97
N ASP A 47 19.11 5.82 15.80
CA ASP A 47 19.89 4.59 15.70
C ASP A 47 19.05 3.32 15.93
N ASN A 48 17.94 3.44 16.63
CA ASN A 48 17.01 2.34 16.90
C ASN A 48 15.88 2.23 15.86
N GLN A 49 15.69 3.26 14.99
CA GLN A 49 14.65 3.25 13.97
C GLN A 49 15.09 2.45 12.75
N HIS A 50 14.36 1.42 12.43
CA HIS A 50 14.65 0.59 11.26
C HIS A 50 13.38 -0.03 10.67
N THR A 51 13.48 -0.46 9.43
CA THR A 51 12.43 -1.19 8.72
C THR A 51 13.02 -2.03 7.60
N THR A 52 12.17 -2.81 6.93
CA THR A 52 12.50 -3.55 5.71
C THR A 52 11.57 -3.17 4.55
N ALA A 53 11.96 -3.50 3.32
CA ALA A 53 11.10 -3.29 2.17
C ALA A 53 9.80 -4.12 2.28
N HIS A 54 9.87 -5.33 2.80
CA HIS A 54 8.71 -6.18 3.05
C HIS A 54 7.73 -5.55 4.04
N ASP A 55 8.23 -5.10 5.21
CA ASP A 55 7.37 -4.51 6.23
C ASP A 55 6.73 -3.21 5.74
N MET A 56 7.47 -2.37 5.01
CA MET A 56 6.91 -1.16 4.39
C MET A 56 5.85 -1.49 3.35
N ALA A 57 5.97 -2.61 2.62
CA ALA A 57 4.93 -3.06 1.72
C ALA A 57 3.66 -3.49 2.46
N LEU A 58 3.77 -4.19 3.60
CA LEU A 58 2.63 -4.53 4.46
C LEU A 58 1.93 -3.28 5.01
N ILE A 59 2.71 -2.29 5.46
CA ILE A 59 2.16 -1.01 5.94
C ILE A 59 1.42 -0.28 4.79
N MET A 60 2.02 -0.23 3.60
CA MET A 60 1.39 0.41 2.44
C MET A 60 0.14 -0.34 2.00
N GLN A 61 0.13 -1.67 2.03
CA GLN A 61 -1.03 -2.50 1.73
C GLN A 61 -2.22 -2.17 2.65
N ALA A 62 -1.97 -2.01 3.94
CA ALA A 62 -2.99 -1.60 4.89
C ALA A 62 -3.44 -0.14 4.66
N ALA A 63 -2.50 0.77 4.39
CA ALA A 63 -2.79 2.19 4.21
C ALA A 63 -3.69 2.46 3.00
N ILE A 64 -3.46 1.79 1.87
CA ILE A 64 -4.26 1.95 0.65
C ILE A 64 -5.68 1.40 0.75
N GLN A 65 -6.03 0.65 1.78
CA GLN A 65 -7.43 0.28 2.05
C GLN A 65 -8.26 1.49 2.52
N ASN A 66 -7.60 2.52 3.06
CA ASN A 66 -8.26 3.72 3.52
C ASN A 66 -8.41 4.73 2.35
N GLU A 67 -9.64 5.09 2.01
CA GLU A 67 -9.94 6.02 0.91
C GLU A 67 -9.36 7.42 1.14
N SER A 68 -9.43 7.92 2.39
CA SER A 68 -8.85 9.21 2.74
C SER A 68 -7.34 9.22 2.56
N PHE A 69 -6.67 8.10 2.91
CA PHE A 69 -5.24 7.95 2.65
C PHE A 69 -4.94 8.04 1.16
N ARG A 70 -5.65 7.26 0.31
CA ARG A 70 -5.45 7.31 -1.15
C ARG A 70 -5.64 8.72 -1.71
N THR A 71 -6.72 9.40 -1.30
CA THR A 71 -7.02 10.77 -1.74
C THR A 71 -5.88 11.75 -1.38
N ILE A 72 -5.37 11.67 -0.15
CA ILE A 72 -4.30 12.57 0.33
C ILE A 72 -2.95 12.20 -0.31
N ALA A 73 -2.62 10.91 -0.37
CA ALA A 73 -1.35 10.43 -0.90
C ALA A 73 -1.19 10.63 -2.41
N ALA A 74 -2.31 10.68 -3.14
CA ALA A 74 -2.32 10.97 -4.58
C ALA A 74 -2.33 12.46 -4.91
N ALA A 75 -2.63 13.34 -3.95
CA ALA A 75 -2.77 14.77 -4.20
C ALA A 75 -1.43 15.41 -4.60
N THR A 76 -1.41 16.10 -5.75
CA THR A 76 -0.23 16.80 -6.25
C THR A 76 -0.11 18.22 -5.67
N SER A 77 -1.24 18.81 -5.27
CA SER A 77 -1.28 20.13 -4.63
C SER A 77 -2.46 20.28 -3.69
N TYR A 78 -2.38 21.21 -2.78
CA TYR A 78 -3.48 21.59 -1.90
C TYR A 78 -3.39 23.08 -1.52
N THR A 79 -4.52 23.77 -1.55
CA THR A 79 -4.61 25.15 -1.10
C THR A 79 -5.14 25.21 0.32
N ILE A 80 -4.31 25.61 1.27
CA ILE A 80 -4.74 25.95 2.62
C ILE A 80 -5.46 27.32 2.52
N PRO A 81 -6.74 27.39 2.89
CA PRO A 81 -7.47 28.68 2.81
C PRO A 81 -6.89 29.71 3.79
N ALA A 82 -7.20 30.98 3.53
CA ALA A 82 -6.83 32.04 4.45
C ALA A 82 -7.52 31.87 5.80
N THR A 83 -6.80 32.23 6.86
CA THR A 83 -7.32 32.31 8.23
C THR A 83 -7.27 33.74 8.74
N ASN A 84 -7.76 33.99 9.95
CA ASN A 84 -7.59 35.30 10.61
C ASN A 84 -6.12 35.65 10.95
N LYS A 85 -5.17 34.69 10.80
CA LYS A 85 -3.76 34.87 11.14
C LYS A 85 -2.81 34.71 9.94
N ALA A 86 -3.27 34.13 8.83
CA ALA A 86 -2.41 33.88 7.67
C ALA A 86 -3.20 33.93 6.35
N ALA A 87 -2.56 34.42 5.29
CA ALA A 87 -3.10 34.36 3.93
C ALA A 87 -3.18 32.92 3.43
N ALA A 88 -3.98 32.70 2.37
CA ALA A 88 -4.03 31.40 1.70
C ALA A 88 -2.63 30.97 1.20
N ARG A 89 -2.36 29.68 1.26
CA ARG A 89 -1.08 29.09 0.86
C ARG A 89 -1.30 27.87 -0.03
N ASN A 90 -0.57 27.81 -1.13
CA ASN A 90 -0.56 26.64 -1.99
C ASN A 90 0.60 25.72 -1.58
N LEU A 91 0.28 24.46 -1.35
CA LEU A 91 1.24 23.40 -1.12
C LEU A 91 1.36 22.56 -2.38
N THR A 92 2.57 22.11 -2.68
CA THR A 92 2.83 21.17 -3.79
C THR A 92 3.48 19.92 -3.22
N SER A 93 2.99 18.76 -3.63
CA SER A 93 3.59 17.48 -3.25
C SER A 93 4.97 17.34 -3.88
N LYS A 94 5.90 16.72 -3.15
CA LYS A 94 7.19 16.31 -3.71
C LYS A 94 7.10 14.93 -4.38
N PHE A 95 6.07 14.17 -4.07
CA PHE A 95 5.85 12.85 -4.66
C PHE A 95 5.39 13.01 -6.12
N THR A 96 6.25 12.62 -7.05
CA THR A 96 6.09 12.92 -8.48
C THR A 96 5.35 11.87 -9.28
N MET A 97 5.21 10.64 -8.75
CA MET A 97 4.64 9.52 -9.51
C MET A 97 3.14 9.64 -9.79
N THR A 98 2.43 10.52 -9.11
CA THR A 98 1.02 10.86 -9.36
C THR A 98 0.82 12.13 -10.18
N ASP A 99 1.89 12.91 -10.42
CA ASP A 99 1.83 14.18 -11.13
C ASP A 99 2.05 13.98 -12.64
N THR A 100 0.99 14.09 -13.43
CA THR A 100 1.02 13.94 -14.89
C THR A 100 1.91 14.95 -15.60
N GLY A 101 2.25 16.07 -14.95
CA GLY A 101 3.18 17.09 -15.47
C GLY A 101 4.65 16.78 -15.14
N SER A 102 4.92 15.78 -14.33
CA SER A 102 6.27 15.41 -13.89
C SER A 102 6.90 14.34 -14.76
N THR A 103 8.24 14.40 -14.90
CA THR A 103 9.03 13.33 -15.52
C THR A 103 9.03 12.03 -14.69
N GLY A 104 8.64 12.10 -13.42
CA GLY A 104 8.48 10.94 -12.54
C GLY A 104 7.10 10.30 -12.59
N PHE A 105 6.17 10.82 -13.41
CA PHE A 105 4.82 10.29 -13.51
C PHE A 105 4.82 8.79 -13.88
N TYR A 106 3.98 8.03 -13.18
CA TYR A 106 3.75 6.61 -13.45
C TYR A 106 2.25 6.34 -13.59
N GLU A 107 1.83 5.89 -14.77
CA GLU A 107 0.44 5.60 -15.06
C GLU A 107 -0.11 4.52 -14.12
N GLY A 108 -1.27 4.80 -13.52
CA GLY A 108 -1.90 3.91 -12.54
C GLY A 108 -1.37 4.07 -11.11
N CYS A 109 -0.43 4.97 -10.83
CA CYS A 109 0.01 5.25 -9.46
C CYS A 109 -1.14 5.85 -8.65
N ILE A 110 -1.48 5.21 -7.52
CA ILE A 110 -2.60 5.61 -6.64
C ILE A 110 -2.12 6.31 -5.36
N GLY A 111 -0.83 6.53 -5.22
CA GLY A 111 -0.24 7.26 -4.11
C GLY A 111 1.05 6.66 -3.60
N GLY A 112 1.73 7.42 -2.78
CA GLY A 112 2.99 7.01 -2.19
C GLY A 112 3.65 8.09 -1.35
N LYS A 113 4.86 7.80 -0.88
CA LYS A 113 5.69 8.73 -0.12
C LYS A 113 7.15 8.50 -0.41
N GLU A 114 7.85 9.57 -0.66
CA GLU A 114 9.32 9.59 -0.73
C GLU A 114 9.92 10.07 0.59
N GLY A 115 11.18 9.76 0.82
CA GLY A 115 11.95 10.25 1.93
C GLY A 115 13.43 10.33 1.58
N TYR A 116 14.11 11.21 2.30
CA TYR A 116 15.57 11.32 2.24
C TYR A 116 16.14 11.76 3.58
N THR A 117 17.16 11.07 4.01
CA THR A 117 18.11 11.53 5.02
C THR A 117 19.50 11.08 4.60
N GLU A 118 20.53 11.72 5.14
CA GLU A 118 21.91 11.31 4.83
C GLU A 118 22.17 9.85 5.24
N ALA A 119 21.59 9.41 6.36
CA ALA A 119 21.73 8.04 6.87
C ALA A 119 20.97 7.02 6.02
N SER A 120 19.73 7.32 5.61
CA SER A 120 18.86 6.38 4.87
C SER A 120 19.10 6.38 3.37
N GLY A 121 19.73 7.39 2.81
CA GLY A 121 19.68 7.64 1.37
C GLY A 121 18.26 8.01 0.91
N SER A 122 18.01 7.94 -0.38
CA SER A 122 16.66 8.16 -0.94
C SER A 122 15.80 6.91 -0.76
N THR A 123 14.55 7.12 -0.36
CA THR A 123 13.57 6.05 -0.15
C THR A 123 12.26 6.40 -0.84
N LEU A 124 11.51 5.37 -1.24
CA LEU A 124 10.20 5.54 -1.83
C LEU A 124 9.34 4.30 -1.55
N VAL A 125 8.09 4.50 -1.19
CA VAL A 125 7.04 3.49 -1.21
C VAL A 125 5.88 4.03 -2.03
N CYS A 126 5.35 3.22 -2.95
CA CYS A 126 4.19 3.59 -3.76
C CYS A 126 3.34 2.37 -4.08
N ALA A 127 2.09 2.64 -4.41
CA ALA A 127 1.16 1.65 -4.96
C ALA A 127 0.67 2.10 -6.33
N ALA A 128 0.46 1.14 -7.22
CA ALA A 128 -0.13 1.37 -8.53
C ALA A 128 -1.17 0.30 -8.84
N GLN A 129 -2.21 0.67 -9.59
CA GLN A 129 -3.29 -0.22 -9.98
C GLN A 129 -3.48 -0.20 -11.50
N ARG A 130 -3.52 -1.38 -12.11
CA ARG A 130 -3.83 -1.60 -13.53
C ARG A 130 -4.62 -2.89 -13.69
N ASN A 131 -5.65 -2.88 -14.52
CA ASN A 131 -6.42 -4.08 -14.89
C ASN A 131 -6.88 -4.91 -13.68
N GLY A 132 -7.36 -4.25 -12.62
CA GLY A 132 -7.79 -4.90 -11.38
C GLY A 132 -6.67 -5.34 -10.44
N MET A 133 -5.41 -5.34 -10.89
CA MET A 133 -4.26 -5.69 -10.05
C MET A 133 -3.68 -4.46 -9.37
N THR A 134 -3.42 -4.56 -8.06
CA THR A 134 -2.70 -3.54 -7.29
C THR A 134 -1.33 -4.08 -6.89
N LEU A 135 -0.28 -3.34 -7.24
CA LEU A 135 1.09 -3.65 -6.87
C LEU A 135 1.68 -2.56 -5.98
N ILE A 136 2.57 -2.97 -5.08
CA ILE A 136 3.30 -2.07 -4.20
C ILE A 136 4.79 -2.21 -4.50
N SER A 137 5.47 -1.08 -4.66
CA SER A 137 6.91 -1.01 -4.82
C SER A 137 7.53 -0.27 -3.66
N VAL A 138 8.63 -0.80 -3.13
CA VAL A 138 9.42 -0.19 -2.05
C VAL A 138 10.88 -0.15 -2.47
N VAL A 139 11.44 1.05 -2.47
CA VAL A 139 12.86 1.30 -2.73
C VAL A 139 13.48 1.92 -1.47
N LEU A 140 14.46 1.23 -0.89
CA LEU A 140 15.20 1.69 0.27
C LEU A 140 16.66 1.93 -0.11
N LYS A 141 17.25 2.98 0.45
CA LYS A 141 18.66 3.36 0.26
C LYS A 141 19.04 3.52 -1.23
N GLY A 142 18.10 4.03 -2.04
CA GLY A 142 18.34 4.31 -3.45
C GLY A 142 19.23 5.52 -3.67
N ALA A 143 19.79 5.63 -4.87
CA ALA A 143 20.53 6.80 -5.29
C ALA A 143 19.59 8.00 -5.46
N SER A 144 20.15 9.22 -5.32
CA SER A 144 19.38 10.44 -5.50
C SER A 144 18.78 10.52 -6.92
N GLY A 145 17.49 10.78 -7.00
CA GLY A 145 16.75 10.88 -8.27
C GLY A 145 16.45 9.53 -8.95
N GLN A 146 16.85 8.38 -8.36
CA GLN A 146 16.64 7.07 -8.95
C GLN A 146 15.47 6.29 -8.36
N THR A 147 14.94 6.68 -7.20
CA THR A 147 13.89 5.90 -6.52
C THR A 147 12.60 5.78 -7.31
N ALA A 148 12.16 6.82 -8.04
CA ALA A 148 10.98 6.74 -8.89
C ALA A 148 11.22 5.88 -10.16
N PRO A 149 12.33 6.01 -10.92
CA PRO A 149 12.69 5.08 -11.98
C PRO A 149 12.79 3.61 -11.51
N ASP A 150 13.43 3.36 -10.35
CA ASP A 150 13.56 2.03 -9.80
C ASP A 150 12.20 1.43 -9.42
N ALA A 151 11.36 2.22 -8.74
CA ALA A 151 9.99 1.83 -8.40
C ALA A 151 9.15 1.52 -9.64
N ALA A 152 9.26 2.35 -10.70
CA ALA A 152 8.59 2.13 -11.97
C ALA A 152 9.04 0.82 -12.64
N SER A 153 10.33 0.51 -12.59
CA SER A 153 10.89 -0.74 -13.16
C SER A 153 10.35 -1.97 -12.41
N ILE A 154 10.28 -1.92 -11.08
CA ILE A 154 9.73 -3.00 -10.24
C ILE A 154 8.24 -3.19 -10.54
N LEU A 155 7.47 -2.09 -10.63
CA LEU A 155 6.04 -2.15 -10.96
C LEU A 155 5.80 -2.69 -12.38
N ASN A 156 6.57 -2.25 -13.37
CA ASN A 156 6.47 -2.78 -14.73
C ASN A 156 6.75 -4.28 -14.76
N TYR A 157 7.82 -4.74 -14.10
CA TYR A 157 8.09 -6.17 -13.98
C TYR A 157 6.88 -6.92 -13.38
N GLY A 158 6.29 -6.40 -12.30
CA GLY A 158 5.12 -7.03 -11.69
C GLY A 158 3.91 -7.08 -12.63
N PHE A 159 3.56 -5.98 -13.31
CA PHE A 159 2.44 -5.94 -14.25
C PHE A 159 2.68 -6.77 -15.51
N ASP A 160 3.94 -6.96 -15.93
CA ASP A 160 4.29 -7.78 -17.08
C ASP A 160 4.33 -9.29 -16.77
N GLN A 161 4.70 -9.65 -15.52
CA GLN A 161 4.89 -11.04 -15.11
C GLN A 161 3.67 -11.66 -14.43
N PHE A 162 2.67 -10.86 -14.05
CA PHE A 162 1.49 -11.35 -13.34
C PHE A 162 0.21 -10.86 -14.04
N VAL A 163 -0.85 -11.64 -13.86
CA VAL A 163 -2.20 -11.32 -14.36
C VAL A 163 -3.23 -11.55 -13.28
N THR A 164 -4.34 -10.81 -13.36
CA THR A 164 -5.53 -11.09 -12.56
C THR A 164 -6.41 -12.07 -13.32
N LEU A 165 -6.79 -13.16 -12.70
CA LEU A 165 -7.84 -14.06 -13.17
C LEU A 165 -9.08 -13.82 -12.33
N SER A 166 -10.21 -13.52 -12.97
CA SER A 166 -11.52 -13.48 -12.35
C SER A 166 -12.11 -14.89 -12.43
N LEU A 167 -12.29 -15.52 -11.28
CA LEU A 167 -12.74 -16.90 -11.18
C LEU A 167 -14.26 -16.93 -11.00
N GLY A 168 -14.94 -17.70 -11.82
CA GLY A 168 -16.35 -18.08 -11.63
C GLY A 168 -16.47 -19.44 -10.96
N ASP A 169 -17.64 -19.73 -10.42
CA ASP A 169 -18.00 -21.04 -9.91
C ASP A 169 -19.39 -21.41 -10.44
N SER A 170 -19.60 -22.70 -10.82
CA SER A 170 -20.88 -23.16 -11.34
C SER A 170 -21.87 -23.52 -10.23
N ASP A 171 -21.36 -23.87 -9.05
CA ASP A 171 -22.13 -24.42 -7.93
C ASP A 171 -22.38 -23.36 -6.85
N PHE A 172 -21.64 -22.23 -6.92
CA PHE A 172 -21.69 -21.18 -5.92
C PHE A 172 -21.80 -19.78 -6.55
N SER A 173 -22.54 -18.89 -5.87
CA SER A 173 -22.51 -17.46 -6.13
C SER A 173 -21.35 -16.81 -5.38
N ILE A 174 -20.54 -16.04 -6.07
CA ILE A 174 -19.46 -15.26 -5.42
C ILE A 174 -20.07 -14.00 -4.81
N ILE A 175 -20.02 -13.89 -3.48
CA ILE A 175 -20.48 -12.73 -2.72
C ILE A 175 -19.40 -11.62 -2.73
N SER A 176 -18.15 -12.04 -2.56
CA SER A 176 -16.99 -11.12 -2.59
C SER A 176 -15.71 -11.88 -2.95
N GLY A 177 -14.69 -11.17 -3.45
CA GLY A 177 -13.45 -11.78 -3.90
C GLY A 177 -13.60 -12.46 -5.28
N GLY A 178 -12.91 -13.58 -5.48
CA GLY A 178 -12.92 -14.34 -6.74
C GLY A 178 -11.88 -13.88 -7.76
N ASP A 179 -11.20 -12.77 -7.50
CA ASP A 179 -10.04 -12.35 -8.28
C ASP A 179 -8.75 -12.86 -7.63
N VAL A 180 -7.90 -13.47 -8.43
CA VAL A 180 -6.60 -13.98 -7.99
C VAL A 180 -5.49 -13.41 -8.86
N VAL A 181 -4.31 -13.16 -8.28
CA VAL A 181 -3.12 -12.70 -9.00
C VAL A 181 -2.14 -13.86 -9.13
N VAL A 182 -1.84 -14.22 -10.35
CA VAL A 182 -1.00 -15.37 -10.71
C VAL A 182 0.03 -15.00 -11.77
N PRO A 183 1.11 -15.79 -11.93
CA PRO A 183 2.05 -15.57 -13.03
C PRO A 183 1.35 -15.58 -14.39
N ALA A 184 1.80 -14.74 -15.30
CA ALA A 184 1.29 -14.67 -16.67
C ALA A 184 1.38 -16.05 -17.35
N GLY A 185 0.28 -16.43 -18.03
CA GLY A 185 0.16 -17.74 -18.65
C GLY A 185 -0.39 -18.85 -17.74
N THR A 186 -0.67 -18.56 -16.47
CA THR A 186 -1.38 -19.49 -15.56
C THR A 186 -2.87 -19.50 -15.93
N GLY A 187 -3.46 -20.67 -16.09
CA GLY A 187 -4.91 -20.86 -16.25
C GLY A 187 -5.57 -21.20 -14.91
N ALA A 188 -6.90 -21.05 -14.83
CA ALA A 188 -7.69 -21.37 -13.64
C ALA A 188 -7.58 -22.85 -13.24
N ASP A 189 -7.36 -23.73 -14.19
CA ASP A 189 -7.15 -25.19 -14.02
C ASP A 189 -5.84 -25.53 -13.28
N SER A 190 -4.93 -24.58 -13.16
CA SER A 190 -3.68 -24.72 -12.39
C SER A 190 -3.84 -24.38 -10.91
N LEU A 191 -5.03 -23.95 -10.50
CA LEU A 191 -5.32 -23.58 -9.12
C LEU A 191 -5.94 -24.77 -8.35
N THR A 192 -5.63 -24.83 -7.08
CA THR A 192 -6.33 -25.67 -6.11
C THR A 192 -7.08 -24.80 -5.11
N THR A 193 -8.11 -25.35 -4.46
CA THR A 193 -8.92 -24.60 -3.50
C THR A 193 -8.91 -25.27 -2.14
N GLU A 194 -8.99 -24.45 -1.09
CA GLU A 194 -9.27 -24.86 0.28
C GLU A 194 -10.50 -24.11 0.76
N ASP A 195 -11.52 -24.87 1.18
CA ASP A 195 -12.80 -24.32 1.63
C ASP A 195 -12.94 -24.45 3.14
N SER A 196 -13.46 -23.41 3.77
CA SER A 196 -13.83 -23.39 5.19
C SER A 196 -15.28 -22.95 5.35
N GLN A 197 -16.10 -23.74 6.06
CA GLN A 197 -17.49 -23.39 6.32
C GLN A 197 -17.59 -22.24 7.32
N ASN A 198 -18.38 -21.23 6.97
CA ASN A 198 -18.63 -20.05 7.80
C ASN A 198 -20.14 -19.74 7.81
N GLY A 199 -20.89 -20.42 8.68
CA GLY A 199 -22.35 -20.36 8.68
C GLY A 199 -22.94 -20.94 7.38
N ASP A 200 -23.74 -20.15 6.68
CA ASP A 200 -24.32 -20.49 5.37
C ASP A 200 -23.39 -20.13 4.18
N GLN A 201 -22.21 -19.59 4.49
CA GLN A 201 -21.20 -19.20 3.50
C GLN A 201 -20.00 -20.14 3.54
N ILE A 202 -19.22 -20.10 2.46
CA ILE A 202 -17.97 -20.82 2.33
C ILE A 202 -16.87 -19.78 2.06
N ASP A 203 -15.87 -19.73 2.93
CA ASP A 203 -14.64 -18.98 2.72
C ASP A 203 -13.68 -19.86 1.91
N ARG A 204 -13.50 -19.54 0.63
CA ARG A 204 -12.61 -20.28 -0.28
C ARG A 204 -11.28 -19.56 -0.43
N THR A 205 -10.20 -20.30 -0.25
CA THR A 205 -8.83 -19.83 -0.56
C THR A 205 -8.37 -20.49 -1.85
N TYR A 206 -7.89 -19.70 -2.79
CA TYR A 206 -7.27 -20.19 -4.02
C TYR A 206 -5.76 -20.29 -3.85
N LEU A 207 -5.20 -21.41 -4.26
CA LEU A 207 -3.79 -21.73 -4.11
C LEU A 207 -3.13 -21.98 -5.48
N PHE A 208 -1.97 -21.41 -5.70
CA PHE A 208 -1.08 -21.72 -6.81
C PHE A 208 0.23 -22.29 -6.25
N ASN A 209 0.55 -23.53 -6.59
CA ASN A 209 1.70 -24.28 -6.05
C ASN A 209 1.76 -24.25 -4.50
N GLY A 210 0.59 -24.37 -3.84
CA GLY A 210 0.49 -24.38 -2.37
C GLY A 210 0.58 -22.99 -1.71
N THR A 211 0.72 -21.91 -2.50
CA THR A 211 0.74 -20.54 -1.99
C THR A 211 -0.62 -19.87 -2.26
N SER A 212 -1.20 -19.21 -1.23
CA SER A 212 -2.45 -18.45 -1.39
C SER A 212 -2.25 -17.30 -2.36
N VAL A 213 -3.11 -17.23 -3.39
CA VAL A 213 -3.09 -16.20 -4.44
C VAL A 213 -4.36 -15.36 -4.46
N GLY A 214 -5.33 -15.68 -3.63
CA GLY A 214 -6.57 -14.93 -3.45
C GLY A 214 -7.63 -15.74 -2.70
N SER A 215 -8.78 -15.13 -2.47
CA SER A 215 -9.90 -15.76 -1.78
C SER A 215 -11.24 -15.28 -2.31
N ALA A 216 -12.31 -16.02 -1.99
CA ALA A 216 -13.69 -15.64 -2.23
C ALA A 216 -14.57 -16.04 -1.06
N VAL A 217 -15.64 -15.29 -0.86
CA VAL A 217 -16.78 -15.69 -0.03
C VAL A 217 -17.88 -16.15 -0.96
N LEU A 218 -18.36 -17.36 -0.76
CA LEU A 218 -19.30 -18.06 -1.64
C LEU A 218 -20.59 -18.39 -0.89
N GLU A 219 -21.67 -18.47 -1.65
CA GLU A 219 -22.97 -18.96 -1.19
C GLU A 219 -23.49 -20.01 -2.18
N VAL A 220 -24.14 -21.06 -1.67
CA VAL A 220 -24.71 -22.11 -2.52
C VAL A 220 -25.80 -21.53 -3.41
N VAL A 221 -25.72 -21.75 -4.71
CA VAL A 221 -26.80 -21.40 -5.64
C VAL A 221 -28.00 -22.27 -5.31
N GLN A 222 -29.06 -21.68 -4.75
CA GLN A 222 -30.34 -22.37 -4.59
C GLN A 222 -30.93 -22.57 -5.98
N SER A 223 -30.99 -23.83 -6.42
CA SER A 223 -31.74 -24.18 -7.62
C SER A 223 -33.24 -24.11 -7.31
N ASP A 224 -33.94 -23.22 -8.01
CA ASP A 224 -35.40 -23.12 -8.03
C ASP A 224 -36.04 -24.42 -8.54
#